data_66fc3cca9e513807b26b34af57663587
#
_entry.id   66fc3cca9e513807b26b34af57663587
#
_cell.length_a   1.000
_cell.length_b   1.000
_cell.length_c   1.000
_cell.angle_alpha   90.00
_cell.angle_beta   90.00
_cell.angle_gamma   90.00
#
_symmetry.space_group_name_H-M   'P 1'
#
loop_
_entity.id
_entity.type
_entity.pdbx_description
1 polymer ?
#
loop_
_entity_poly.entity_id
_entity_poly.type
_entity_poly.pdbx_seq_one_letter_code
_entity_poly.pdbx_strand_id
1 'polypeptide(L)' 'MRNKKSKFAELFQEYPDVVSVPQLCKMLEVCKGNAYQLLHSGQIKYLRVGQVYRIPKLCVIDFLEKETKAAK' A
#
# COMPACT_ATOMS: atom_id res chain seq x y z
N MET A 1 11.32 2.74 -15.33
CA MET A 1 11.48 2.51 -15.06
C MET A 1 11.64 2.26 -14.20
N ARG A 2 11.58 2.18 -13.90
CA ARG A 2 11.72 1.95 -13.23
C ARG A 2 11.97 1.23 -12.51
N ASN A 3 11.95 0.88 -12.26
CA ASN A 3 12.11 0.24 -11.62
C ASN A 3 12.42 -0.55 -11.01
N LYS A 4 12.57 -0.41 -11.02
CA LYS A 4 13.12 -1.19 -10.70
C LYS A 4 13.17 -1.89 -9.57
N LYS A 5 13.69 -2.21 -8.98
CA LYS A 5 13.72 -3.02 -7.98
C LYS A 5 13.76 -2.37 -6.75
N SER A 6 12.65 -2.02 -6.11
CA SER A 6 12.68 -1.46 -4.82
C SER A 6 12.70 -2.59 -3.81
N LYS A 7 13.19 -2.31 -2.63
CA LYS A 7 13.19 -3.26 -1.57
C LYS A 7 11.80 -3.66 -1.20
N PHE A 8 10.87 -2.71 -1.23
CA PHE A 8 9.51 -2.99 -0.86
C PHE A 8 8.86 -3.93 -1.86
N ALA A 9 9.22 -3.82 -3.12
CA ALA A 9 8.68 -4.72 -4.12
C ALA A 9 9.09 -6.13 -3.81
N GLU A 10 10.32 -6.32 -3.36
CA GLU A 10 10.79 -7.66 -3.03
C GLU A 10 10.13 -8.19 -1.77
N LEU A 11 9.93 -7.33 -0.80
CA LEU A 11 9.30 -7.73 0.43
C LEU A 11 7.87 -8.19 0.21
N PHE A 12 7.20 -7.59 -0.73
CA PHE A 12 5.79 -7.87 -0.96
C PHE A 12 5.52 -8.75 -2.15
N GLN A 13 6.51 -9.50 -2.58
CA GLN A 13 6.34 -10.37 -3.73
C GLN A 13 5.23 -11.38 -3.55
N GLU A 14 5.03 -11.83 -2.34
CA GLU A 14 4.00 -12.83 -2.07
C GLU A 14 2.60 -12.27 -2.10
N TYR A 15 2.47 -10.98 -2.11
CA TYR A 15 1.15 -10.36 -2.15
C TYR A 15 0.70 -10.19 -3.60
N PRO A 16 -0.61 -10.29 -3.85
CA PRO A 16 -1.11 -10.08 -5.20
C PRO A 16 -0.93 -8.63 -5.63
N ASP A 17 -1.11 -8.37 -6.91
CA ASP A 17 -0.97 -7.02 -7.44
C ASP A 17 -1.99 -6.07 -6.82
N VAL A 18 -3.14 -6.60 -6.42
CA VAL A 18 -4.16 -5.80 -5.76
C VAL A 18 -4.42 -6.44 -4.42
N VAL A 19 -4.32 -5.68 -3.36
CA VAL A 19 -4.48 -6.20 -2.01
C VAL A 19 -5.75 -5.68 -1.36
N SER A 20 -6.20 -6.40 -0.36
CA SER A 20 -7.38 -6.00 0.40
C SER A 20 -6.94 -5.20 1.62
N VAL A 21 -7.91 -4.67 2.37
CA VAL A 21 -7.57 -3.91 3.57
C VAL A 21 -6.83 -4.79 4.59
N PRO A 22 -7.28 -6.02 4.89
CA PRO A 22 -6.51 -6.84 5.82
C PRO A 22 -5.07 -7.07 5.36
N GLN A 23 -4.88 -7.24 4.06
CA GLN A 23 -3.53 -7.41 3.55
C GLN A 23 -2.73 -6.14 3.68
N LEU A 24 -3.37 -4.99 3.43
CA LEU A 24 -2.71 -3.71 3.59
C LEU A 24 -2.25 -3.52 5.03
N CYS A 25 -3.09 -3.91 5.98
CA CYS A 25 -2.73 -3.80 7.39
C CYS A 25 -1.48 -4.61 7.70
N LYS A 26 -1.39 -5.79 7.13
CA LYS A 26 -0.21 -6.62 7.34
C LYS A 26 1.02 -6.04 6.70
N MET A 27 0.87 -5.52 5.50
CA MET A 27 2.00 -4.95 4.77
C MET A 27 2.59 -3.76 5.51
N LEU A 28 1.73 -2.95 6.09
CA LEU A 28 2.18 -1.75 6.77
C LEU A 28 2.30 -1.93 8.27
N GLU A 29 1.82 -3.06 8.79
CA GLU A 29 1.82 -3.35 10.22
C GLU A 29 1.07 -2.29 10.98
N VAL A 30 -0.09 -1.94 10.50
CA VAL A 30 -0.94 -0.97 11.16
C VAL A 30 -2.30 -1.59 11.43
N CYS A 31 -3.07 -0.96 12.29
CA CYS A 31 -4.41 -1.44 12.57
C CYS A 31 -5.35 -0.96 11.47
N LYS A 32 -6.55 -1.56 11.46
CA LYS A 32 -7.53 -1.23 10.45
C LYS A 32 -7.87 0.24 10.41
N GLY A 33 -8.02 0.85 11.57
CA GLY A 33 -8.35 2.26 11.61
C GLY A 33 -7.33 3.12 10.90
N ASN A 34 -6.07 2.83 11.13
CA ASN A 34 -5.01 3.59 10.48
C ASN A 34 -4.98 3.33 8.98
N ALA A 35 -5.22 2.08 8.60
CA ALA A 35 -5.24 1.75 7.18
C ALA A 35 -6.34 2.54 6.47
N TYR A 36 -7.53 2.57 7.05
CA TYR A 36 -8.62 3.32 6.44
C TYR A 36 -8.29 4.81 6.38
N GLN A 37 -7.63 5.32 7.41
CA GLN A 37 -7.25 6.71 7.41
C GLN A 37 -6.31 7.03 6.26
N LEU A 38 -5.36 6.17 6.02
CA LEU A 38 -4.42 6.38 4.92
C LEU A 38 -5.14 6.39 3.58
N LEU A 39 -6.11 5.51 3.43
CA LEU A 39 -6.87 5.46 2.19
C LEU A 39 -7.74 6.69 2.02
N HIS A 40 -8.44 7.06 3.09
CA HIS A 40 -9.38 8.18 3.00
C HIS A 40 -8.68 9.53 2.89
N SER A 41 -7.48 9.62 3.41
CA SER A 41 -6.73 10.87 3.32
C SER A 41 -6.09 11.08 1.96
N GLY A 42 -6.12 10.05 1.13
CA GLY A 42 -5.55 10.17 -0.20
C GLY A 42 -4.08 9.85 -0.29
N GLN A 43 -3.48 9.38 0.78
CA GLN A 43 -2.06 9.06 0.75
C GLN A 43 -1.79 7.80 -0.04
N ILE A 44 -2.73 6.88 -0.06
CA ILE A 44 -2.62 5.67 -0.86
C ILE A 44 -3.84 5.60 -1.73
N LYS A 45 -3.65 5.46 -3.02
CA LYS A 45 -4.77 5.37 -3.94
C LYS A 45 -5.41 4.00 -3.86
N TYR A 46 -6.69 3.97 -4.08
CA TYR A 46 -7.43 2.72 -4.03
C TYR A 46 -8.67 2.82 -4.88
N LEU A 47 -9.23 1.65 -5.17
CA LEU A 47 -10.50 1.57 -5.88
C LEU A 47 -11.49 0.93 -4.93
N ARG A 48 -12.72 1.36 -5.02
CA ARG A 48 -13.77 0.76 -4.24
C ARG A 48 -14.79 0.16 -5.18
N VAL A 49 -14.97 -1.15 -5.07
CA VAL A 49 -15.95 -1.83 -5.90
C VAL A 49 -17.02 -2.37 -4.98
N GLY A 50 -18.19 -1.76 -5.01
CA GLY A 50 -19.23 -2.09 -4.05
C GLY A 50 -18.76 -1.76 -2.66
N GLN A 51 -18.63 -2.75 -1.81
CA GLN A 51 -18.17 -2.54 -0.45
C GLN A 51 -16.76 -3.06 -0.25
N VAL A 52 -16.10 -3.43 -1.34
CA VAL A 52 -14.76 -4.00 -1.26
C VAL A 52 -13.74 -2.97 -1.68
N TYR A 53 -12.70 -2.82 -0.87
CA TYR A 53 -11.61 -1.92 -1.20
C TYR A 53 -10.52 -2.71 -1.92
N ARG A 54 -10.08 -2.17 -3.04
CA ARG A 54 -9.02 -2.78 -3.82
C ARG A 54 -7.88 -1.81 -3.90
N ILE A 55 -6.76 -2.20 -3.37
CA ILE A 55 -5.61 -1.30 -3.28
C ILE A 55 -4.48 -1.86 -4.14
N PRO A 56 -4.08 -1.14 -5.19
CA PRO A 56 -2.98 -1.62 -6.02
C PRO A 56 -1.69 -1.69 -5.19
N LYS A 57 -1.02 -2.81 -5.27
CA LYS A 57 0.20 -3.00 -4.51
C LYS A 57 1.23 -1.93 -4.83
N LEU A 58 1.29 -1.53 -6.08
CA LEU A 58 2.25 -0.50 -6.48
C LEU A 58 2.02 0.81 -5.75
N CYS A 59 0.75 1.13 -5.48
CA CYS A 59 0.46 2.35 -4.76
C CYS A 59 0.95 2.28 -3.32
N VAL A 60 0.86 1.10 -2.73
CA VAL A 60 1.37 0.91 -1.37
C VAL A 60 2.88 1.05 -1.35
N ILE A 61 3.53 0.43 -2.33
CA ILE A 61 4.98 0.51 -2.41
C ILE A 61 5.43 1.95 -2.62
N ASP A 62 4.74 2.66 -3.48
CA ASP A 62 5.07 4.05 -3.75
C ASP A 62 4.94 4.89 -2.49
N PHE A 63 3.87 4.65 -1.72
CA PHE A 63 3.67 5.36 -0.46
C PHE A 63 4.83 5.11 0.49
N LEU A 64 5.25 3.85 0.61
CA LEU A 64 6.34 3.51 1.51
C LEU A 64 7.65 4.14 1.07
N GLU A 65 7.89 4.18 -0.22
CA GLU A 65 9.11 4.79 -0.71
C GLU A 65 9.14 6.27 -0.46
N LYS A 66 8.00 6.93 -0.60
CA LYS A 66 7.92 8.34 -0.32
C LYS A 66 8.13 8.63 1.14
N GLU A 67 7.52 7.81 2.00
CA GLU A 67 7.67 8.02 3.43
C GLU A 67 9.11 7.80 3.86
N THR A 68 9.76 6.83 3.26
CA THR A 68 11.14 6.55 3.59
C THR A 68 12.02 7.74 3.23
N LYS A 69 11.79 8.33 2.09
CA LYS A 69 12.55 9.49 1.69
C LYS A 69 12.25 10.68 2.58
N ALA A 70 10.98 10.86 2.89
CA ALA A 70 10.59 11.99 3.71
C ALA A 70 11.17 11.90 5.11
N ALA A 71 11.35 10.68 5.58
CA ALA A 71 11.86 10.50 6.93
C ALA A 71 13.31 10.83 7.07
N LYS A 72 14.00 10.95 5.94
CA LYS A 72 15.39 11.22 6.01
C LYS A 72 15.74 12.50 6.36
#